data_ee6f83bf893d261887cce47a3857020b
#
_entry.id   ee6f83bf893d261887cce47a3857020b
#
_cell.length_a   1.000
_cell.length_b   1.000
_cell.length_c   1.000
_cell.angle_alpha   90.00
_cell.angle_beta   90.00
_cell.angle_gamma   90.00
#
_symmetry.space_group_name_H-M   'P 1'
#
loop_
_entity.id
_entity.type
_entity.pdbx_description
1 polymer ?
#
loop_
_entity_poly.entity_id
_entity_poly.type
_entity_poly.pdbx_seq_one_letter_code
_entity_poly.pdbx_strand_id
1 'polypeptide(L)'
;MSELEPLLAWLRTGTTAGERVDFPTGTALPDGRLDLCKSAIGPDGAALVAESLRPGVVRHLLLGTDELGDGAAEVAAAAVQREVETLYLGCNGITAGGVCRIADNLRMSPQASAVTGIWLKRNPIGDGDAAAAIIESARSLRTIDLVQAGLDADAVGRVVTAVIAAQTAGRRIERLYLGGNPIGPAGAVHLAALLAADAVSELYVSAAQLGDEGANTIASAVKAGRLRRISLASNGIGPQAAAGLVIAAARAGVEVCDLGRVKAAKALGAKDNLLDGAAMRTIAGGLAAQPHRLRHLVLTNTGLASEHAHWLLDGARQAATPTRFLLGKGIATSIKRRLDALSAEIPRHPPVPADVAAVRSVHRQPPPA
;
A
#
# COMPACT_ATOMS: atom_id res chain seq x y z
N MET A 1 -22.31 7.45 24.17
CA MET A 1 -23.41 6.74 23.50
C MET A 1 -24.37 7.69 22.78
N SER A 2 -24.65 8.90 23.31
CA SER A 2 -25.56 9.85 22.62
C SER A 2 -25.11 10.34 21.25
N GLU A 3 -23.81 10.48 21.00
CA GLU A 3 -23.28 10.94 19.71
C GLU A 3 -23.27 9.86 18.62
N LEU A 4 -23.29 8.58 19.01
CA LEU A 4 -23.31 7.44 18.08
C LEU A 4 -24.72 7.12 17.58
N GLU A 5 -25.76 7.41 18.36
CA GLU A 5 -27.14 7.01 18.06
C GLU A 5 -27.68 7.49 16.70
N PRO A 6 -27.40 8.73 16.23
CA PRO A 6 -27.86 9.16 14.89
C PRO A 6 -27.29 8.27 13.78
N LEU A 7 -26.04 7.83 13.89
CA LEU A 7 -25.42 6.92 12.94
C LEU A 7 -26.05 5.52 13.02
N LEU A 8 -26.24 4.99 14.23
CA LEU A 8 -26.84 3.66 14.43
C LEU A 8 -28.27 3.61 13.90
N ALA A 9 -29.05 4.65 14.14
CA ALA A 9 -30.41 4.79 13.62
C ALA A 9 -30.40 4.76 12.08
N TRP A 10 -29.49 5.51 11.43
CA TRP A 10 -29.35 5.50 9.98
C TRP A 10 -28.96 4.12 9.45
N LEU A 11 -27.97 3.45 10.06
CA LEU A 11 -27.53 2.10 9.65
C LEU A 11 -28.68 1.07 9.70
N ARG A 12 -29.53 1.16 10.73
CA ARG A 12 -30.69 0.26 10.89
C ARG A 12 -31.74 0.43 9.81
N THR A 13 -31.81 1.59 9.15
CA THR A 13 -32.75 1.81 8.03
C THR A 13 -32.39 0.95 6.81
N GLY A 14 -31.14 0.55 6.67
CA GLY A 14 -30.66 -0.19 5.49
C GLY A 14 -30.54 0.67 4.22
N THR A 15 -30.59 2.01 4.37
CA THR A 15 -30.48 2.93 3.24
C THR A 15 -29.01 3.20 2.89
N THR A 16 -28.66 3.11 1.62
CA THR A 16 -27.32 3.50 1.14
C THR A 16 -27.21 5.02 1.05
N ALA A 17 -26.01 5.57 1.25
CA ALA A 17 -25.76 6.99 1.11
C ALA A 17 -25.75 7.38 -0.39
N GLY A 18 -26.73 8.17 -0.84
CA GLY A 18 -26.76 8.73 -2.20
C GLY A 18 -25.81 9.93 -2.38
N GLU A 19 -25.47 10.59 -1.28
CA GLU A 19 -24.52 11.69 -1.20
C GLU A 19 -23.72 11.58 0.10
N ARG A 20 -22.78 12.50 0.37
CA ARG A 20 -22.07 12.55 1.65
C ARG A 20 -23.04 12.86 2.80
N VAL A 21 -23.05 11.99 3.80
CA VAL A 21 -23.81 12.17 5.04
C VAL A 21 -22.83 12.22 6.21
N ASP A 22 -22.80 13.35 6.92
CA ASP A 22 -21.94 13.54 8.08
C ASP A 22 -22.74 13.32 9.38
N PHE A 23 -22.17 12.50 10.27
CA PHE A 23 -22.65 12.24 11.63
C PHE A 23 -21.62 12.78 12.63
N PRO A 24 -21.99 12.99 13.91
CA PRO A 24 -21.02 13.39 14.94
C PRO A 24 -19.80 12.45 15.03
N THR A 25 -20.02 11.16 14.81
CA THR A 25 -19.00 10.10 14.96
C THR A 25 -18.53 9.48 13.65
N GLY A 26 -19.00 9.94 12.48
CA GLY A 26 -18.60 9.35 11.23
C GLY A 26 -19.15 10.04 10.00
N THR A 27 -18.72 9.56 8.84
CA THR A 27 -19.18 10.05 7.53
C THR A 27 -19.49 8.87 6.62
N ALA A 28 -20.68 8.84 6.04
CA ALA A 28 -21.06 7.88 5.00
C ALA A 28 -20.94 8.51 3.61
N LEU A 29 -20.50 7.73 2.62
CA LEU A 29 -20.28 8.19 1.25
C LEU A 29 -20.98 7.30 0.22
N PRO A 30 -21.28 7.83 -0.99
CA PRO A 30 -21.97 7.09 -2.06
C PRO A 30 -21.21 5.85 -2.57
N ASP A 31 -19.88 5.79 -2.37
CA ASP A 31 -19.07 4.62 -2.76
C ASP A 31 -19.22 3.44 -1.79
N GLY A 32 -20.10 3.52 -0.81
CA GLY A 32 -20.32 2.50 0.22
C GLY A 32 -19.35 2.59 1.39
N ARG A 33 -18.58 3.69 1.51
CA ARG A 33 -17.68 3.93 2.64
C ARG A 33 -18.44 4.42 3.85
N LEU A 34 -18.15 3.80 5.00
CA LEU A 34 -18.46 4.33 6.32
C LEU A 34 -17.15 4.62 7.04
N ASP A 35 -16.84 5.90 7.19
CA ASP A 35 -15.59 6.39 7.78
C ASP A 35 -15.83 6.87 9.22
N LEU A 36 -15.32 6.13 10.18
CA LEU A 36 -15.36 6.41 11.61
C LEU A 36 -13.96 6.72 12.18
N CYS A 37 -12.95 6.84 11.31
CA CYS A 37 -11.57 7.04 11.77
C CYS A 37 -11.43 8.20 12.75
N LYS A 38 -10.73 7.96 13.87
CA LYS A 38 -10.44 8.94 14.94
C LYS A 38 -11.68 9.41 15.70
N SER A 39 -12.69 8.58 15.80
CA SER A 39 -13.91 8.87 16.57
C SER A 39 -13.85 8.34 18.00
N ALA A 40 -12.80 7.59 18.33
CA ALA A 40 -12.56 7.01 19.66
C ALA A 40 -13.78 6.26 20.21
N ILE A 41 -14.45 5.50 19.33
CA ILE A 41 -15.69 4.79 19.69
C ILE A 41 -15.44 3.54 20.52
N GLY A 42 -14.21 3.09 20.59
CA GLY A 42 -13.81 1.89 21.34
C GLY A 42 -14.39 0.59 20.75
N PRO A 43 -14.06 -0.57 21.36
CA PRO A 43 -14.56 -1.86 20.88
C PRO A 43 -16.09 -1.98 21.00
N ASP A 44 -16.69 -1.49 22.08
CA ASP A 44 -18.15 -1.57 22.29
C ASP A 44 -18.94 -0.72 21.28
N GLY A 45 -18.47 0.51 21.02
CA GLY A 45 -19.08 1.37 20.00
C GLY A 45 -18.94 0.79 18.59
N ALA A 46 -17.78 0.25 18.27
CA ALA A 46 -17.53 -0.40 16.98
C ALA A 46 -18.36 -1.67 16.80
N ALA A 47 -18.58 -2.47 17.88
CA ALA A 47 -19.46 -3.62 17.87
C ALA A 47 -20.90 -3.21 17.58
N LEU A 48 -21.42 -2.18 18.25
CA LEU A 48 -22.76 -1.63 17.98
C LEU A 48 -22.93 -1.17 16.53
N VAL A 49 -21.90 -0.53 15.96
CA VAL A 49 -21.91 -0.15 14.54
C VAL A 49 -21.99 -1.40 13.66
N ALA A 50 -21.10 -2.38 13.87
CA ALA A 50 -21.04 -3.60 13.07
C ALA A 50 -22.37 -4.41 13.14
N GLU A 51 -22.99 -4.52 14.32
CA GLU A 51 -24.28 -5.16 14.52
C GLU A 51 -25.44 -4.40 13.82
N SER A 52 -25.34 -3.07 13.74
CA SER A 52 -26.35 -2.21 13.12
C SER A 52 -26.25 -2.22 11.58
N LEU A 53 -25.15 -2.69 10.99
CA LEU A 53 -25.01 -2.79 9.55
C LEU A 53 -26.08 -3.68 8.93
N ARG A 54 -26.46 -3.36 7.71
CA ARG A 54 -27.31 -4.20 6.86
C ARG A 54 -26.51 -4.64 5.63
N PRO A 55 -26.70 -5.87 5.14
CA PRO A 55 -25.98 -6.36 3.95
C PRO A 55 -26.12 -5.38 2.77
N GLY A 56 -25.04 -5.11 2.07
CA GLY A 56 -25.00 -4.24 0.89
C GLY A 56 -25.01 -2.73 1.16
N VAL A 57 -25.16 -2.27 2.41
CA VAL A 57 -25.20 -0.83 2.76
C VAL A 57 -23.79 -0.26 2.87
N VAL A 58 -22.90 -0.94 3.58
CA VAL A 58 -21.52 -0.53 3.78
C VAL A 58 -20.58 -1.54 3.11
N ARG A 59 -19.81 -1.09 2.14
CA ARG A 59 -18.79 -1.88 1.46
C ARG A 59 -17.41 -1.71 2.10
N HIS A 60 -17.10 -0.51 2.58
CA HIS A 60 -15.81 -0.14 3.14
C HIS A 60 -16.00 0.41 4.55
N LEU A 61 -15.67 -0.38 5.56
CA LEU A 61 -15.76 0.02 6.98
C LEU A 61 -14.38 0.49 7.47
N LEU A 62 -14.28 1.78 7.81
CA LEU A 62 -13.05 2.42 8.26
C LEU A 62 -13.13 2.73 9.75
N LEU A 63 -12.30 2.06 10.53
CA LEU A 63 -12.20 2.13 11.99
C LEU A 63 -10.76 2.42 12.43
N GLY A 64 -10.10 3.36 11.78
CA GLY A 64 -8.70 3.69 12.08
C GLY A 64 -8.54 4.61 13.27
N THR A 65 -7.69 4.25 14.25
CA THR A 65 -7.42 5.05 15.47
C THR A 65 -8.69 5.19 16.34
N ASP A 66 -9.36 4.08 16.59
CA ASP A 66 -10.61 4.00 17.37
C ASP A 66 -10.47 3.16 18.65
N GLU A 67 -9.23 2.85 19.06
CA GLU A 67 -8.89 2.20 20.32
C GLU A 67 -9.52 0.79 20.49
N LEU A 68 -9.64 0.04 19.38
CA LEU A 68 -10.33 -1.24 19.38
C LEU A 68 -9.59 -2.35 20.13
N GLY A 69 -8.24 -2.26 20.21
CA GLY A 69 -7.45 -3.37 20.72
C GLY A 69 -7.79 -4.68 20.00
N ASP A 70 -7.66 -5.77 20.69
CA ASP A 70 -8.00 -7.09 20.18
C ASP A 70 -9.53 -7.34 20.05
N GLY A 71 -10.38 -6.44 20.57
CA GLY A 71 -11.81 -6.40 20.31
C GLY A 71 -12.18 -6.14 18.85
N ALA A 72 -11.19 -5.73 18.03
CA ALA A 72 -11.35 -5.64 16.58
C ALA A 72 -11.77 -6.98 15.93
N ALA A 73 -11.49 -8.11 16.57
CA ALA A 73 -11.85 -9.43 16.05
C ALA A 73 -13.38 -9.65 16.01
N GLU A 74 -14.09 -9.24 17.07
CA GLU A 74 -15.54 -9.32 17.17
C GLU A 74 -16.21 -8.37 16.20
N VAL A 75 -15.67 -7.15 16.08
CA VAL A 75 -16.13 -6.17 15.09
C VAL A 75 -15.94 -6.68 13.66
N ALA A 76 -14.79 -7.27 13.36
CA ALA A 76 -14.52 -7.85 12.05
C ALA A 76 -15.48 -9.01 11.74
N ALA A 77 -15.74 -9.89 12.72
CA ALA A 77 -16.70 -11.00 12.56
C ALA A 77 -18.10 -10.49 12.21
N ALA A 78 -18.60 -9.50 12.95
CA ALA A 78 -19.93 -8.93 12.71
C ALA A 78 -19.99 -8.20 11.35
N ALA A 79 -18.98 -7.43 10.98
CA ALA A 79 -18.89 -6.74 9.70
C ALA A 79 -18.85 -7.72 8.51
N VAL A 80 -18.09 -8.80 8.63
CA VAL A 80 -17.99 -9.85 7.60
C VAL A 80 -19.35 -10.50 7.32
N GLN A 81 -20.14 -10.77 8.36
CA GLN A 81 -21.50 -11.30 8.22
C GLN A 81 -22.45 -10.33 7.49
N ARG A 82 -22.08 -9.07 7.34
CA ARG A 82 -22.83 -8.03 6.61
C ARG A 82 -22.25 -7.74 5.21
N GLU A 83 -21.39 -8.63 4.70
CA GLU A 83 -20.79 -8.57 3.35
C GLU A 83 -19.90 -7.33 3.13
N VAL A 84 -19.23 -6.83 4.19
CA VAL A 84 -18.25 -5.76 4.08
C VAL A 84 -17.05 -6.26 3.27
N GLU A 85 -16.69 -5.52 2.23
CA GLU A 85 -15.58 -5.87 1.33
C GLU A 85 -14.22 -5.42 1.86
N THR A 86 -14.20 -4.33 2.63
CA THR A 86 -12.97 -3.73 3.15
C THR A 86 -13.07 -3.45 4.63
N LEU A 87 -12.07 -3.96 5.36
CA LEU A 87 -11.86 -3.69 6.78
C LEU A 87 -10.60 -2.83 6.97
N TYR A 88 -10.75 -1.57 7.34
CA TYR A 88 -9.64 -0.69 7.68
C TYR A 88 -9.55 -0.56 9.21
N LEU A 89 -8.56 -1.25 9.80
CA LEU A 89 -8.37 -1.41 11.25
C LEU A 89 -7.02 -0.83 11.71
N GLY A 90 -6.47 0.14 10.99
CA GLY A 90 -5.15 0.70 11.26
C GLY A 90 -5.08 1.49 12.57
N CYS A 91 -3.94 1.44 13.27
CA CYS A 91 -3.67 2.21 14.50
C CYS A 91 -4.64 1.90 15.66
N ASN A 92 -4.96 0.67 15.90
CA ASN A 92 -5.91 0.26 16.96
C ASN A 92 -5.30 -0.54 18.12
N GLY A 93 -3.98 -0.78 18.10
CA GLY A 93 -3.34 -1.58 19.15
C GLY A 93 -3.65 -3.08 19.06
N ILE A 94 -4.03 -3.57 17.88
CA ILE A 94 -4.33 -4.99 17.64
C ILE A 94 -3.04 -5.79 17.72
N THR A 95 -3.01 -6.81 18.56
CA THR A 95 -1.86 -7.72 18.73
C THR A 95 -1.95 -8.94 17.82
N ALA A 96 -0.92 -9.81 17.83
CA ALA A 96 -0.97 -11.09 17.14
C ALA A 96 -2.20 -11.93 17.56
N GLY A 97 -2.57 -11.92 18.84
CA GLY A 97 -3.75 -12.62 19.34
C GLY A 97 -5.05 -12.13 18.70
N GLY A 98 -5.21 -10.81 18.57
CA GLY A 98 -6.36 -10.21 17.88
C GLY A 98 -6.39 -10.58 16.42
N VAL A 99 -5.23 -10.55 15.73
CA VAL A 99 -5.12 -10.94 14.31
C VAL A 99 -5.46 -12.41 14.10
N CYS A 100 -5.01 -13.33 14.96
CA CYS A 100 -5.38 -14.73 14.90
C CYS A 100 -6.89 -14.93 15.03
N ARG A 101 -7.54 -14.22 15.97
CA ARG A 101 -9.01 -14.28 16.11
C ARG A 101 -9.74 -13.73 14.90
N ILE A 102 -9.23 -12.64 14.28
CA ILE A 102 -9.78 -12.15 12.99
C ILE A 102 -9.68 -13.25 11.93
N ALA A 103 -8.53 -13.91 11.81
CA ALA A 103 -8.32 -14.99 10.85
C ALA A 103 -9.27 -16.18 11.07
N ASP A 104 -9.47 -16.57 12.32
CA ASP A 104 -10.41 -17.65 12.67
C ASP A 104 -11.85 -17.29 12.32
N ASN A 105 -12.28 -16.07 12.62
CA ASN A 105 -13.60 -15.58 12.24
C ASN A 105 -13.79 -15.57 10.72
N LEU A 106 -12.79 -15.16 9.95
CA LEU A 106 -12.81 -15.20 8.49
C LEU A 106 -12.92 -16.64 7.97
N ARG A 107 -12.21 -17.59 8.58
CA ARG A 107 -12.22 -19.01 8.19
C ARG A 107 -13.58 -19.65 8.42
N MET A 108 -14.24 -19.29 9.52
CA MET A 108 -15.54 -19.85 9.93
C MET A 108 -16.73 -19.21 9.22
N SER A 109 -16.60 -18.05 8.61
CA SER A 109 -17.70 -17.33 7.97
C SER A 109 -17.76 -17.58 6.45
N PRO A 110 -18.87 -18.11 5.93
CA PRO A 110 -19.10 -18.20 4.49
C PRO A 110 -19.09 -16.84 3.80
N GLN A 111 -19.55 -15.79 4.48
CA GLN A 111 -19.59 -14.41 3.99
C GLN A 111 -18.21 -13.77 3.87
N ALA A 112 -17.17 -14.38 4.44
CA ALA A 112 -15.78 -13.91 4.29
C ALA A 112 -15.32 -13.90 2.83
N SER A 113 -16.03 -14.54 1.91
CA SER A 113 -15.80 -14.43 0.46
C SER A 113 -16.03 -13.02 -0.09
N ALA A 114 -16.73 -12.15 0.62
CA ALA A 114 -16.88 -10.73 0.25
C ALA A 114 -15.61 -9.91 0.57
N VAL A 115 -14.79 -10.34 1.53
CA VAL A 115 -13.63 -9.57 2.01
C VAL A 115 -12.51 -9.60 0.99
N THR A 116 -12.24 -8.44 0.39
CA THR A 116 -11.18 -8.25 -0.62
C THR A 116 -10.00 -7.43 -0.11
N GLY A 117 -10.17 -6.68 0.99
CA GLY A 117 -9.13 -5.82 1.53
C GLY A 117 -9.11 -5.75 3.06
N ILE A 118 -7.92 -5.92 3.65
CA ILE A 118 -7.70 -5.79 5.09
C ILE A 118 -6.50 -4.88 5.33
N TRP A 119 -6.71 -3.79 6.08
CA TRP A 119 -5.69 -2.81 6.44
C TRP A 119 -5.43 -2.87 7.95
N LEU A 120 -4.26 -3.40 8.31
CA LEU A 120 -3.80 -3.59 9.70
C LEU A 120 -2.59 -2.71 10.07
N LYS A 121 -2.31 -1.69 9.27
CA LYS A 121 -1.12 -0.85 9.48
C LYS A 121 -1.05 -0.27 10.89
N ARG A 122 0.18 -0.15 11.41
CA ARG A 122 0.47 0.44 12.73
C ARG A 122 -0.26 -0.27 13.89
N ASN A 123 -0.39 -1.57 13.81
CA ASN A 123 -0.77 -2.42 14.91
C ASN A 123 0.44 -3.25 15.36
N PRO A 124 0.65 -3.49 16.65
CA PRO A 124 1.81 -4.21 17.17
C PRO A 124 1.65 -5.73 16.98
N ILE A 125 1.58 -6.18 15.75
CA ILE A 125 1.35 -7.60 15.42
C ILE A 125 2.60 -8.43 15.73
N GLY A 126 3.77 -8.04 15.19
CA GLY A 126 5.06 -8.66 15.45
C GLY A 126 5.21 -10.11 14.98
N ASP A 127 4.13 -10.79 14.71
CA ASP A 127 4.07 -12.22 14.42
C ASP A 127 3.70 -12.49 12.95
N GLY A 128 4.60 -13.17 12.24
CA GLY A 128 4.41 -13.52 10.84
C GLY A 128 3.35 -14.61 10.62
N ASP A 129 3.18 -15.54 11.56
CA ASP A 129 2.17 -16.60 11.45
C ASP A 129 0.76 -16.03 11.62
N ALA A 130 0.58 -15.08 12.55
CA ALA A 130 -0.68 -14.36 12.71
C ALA A 130 -1.04 -13.57 11.44
N ALA A 131 -0.07 -12.86 10.84
CA ALA A 131 -0.27 -12.14 9.59
C ALA A 131 -0.57 -13.08 8.41
N ALA A 132 0.13 -14.22 8.32
CA ALA A 132 -0.08 -15.25 7.32
C ALA A 132 -1.49 -15.87 7.43
N ALA A 133 -1.97 -16.12 8.65
CA ALA A 133 -3.30 -16.69 8.90
C ALA A 133 -4.44 -15.84 8.28
N ILE A 134 -4.30 -14.52 8.21
CA ILE A 134 -5.26 -13.64 7.49
C ILE A 134 -5.29 -13.99 6.00
N ILE A 135 -4.12 -14.14 5.38
CA ILE A 135 -4.00 -14.46 3.94
C ILE A 135 -4.61 -15.83 3.64
N GLU A 136 -4.39 -16.79 4.51
CA GLU A 136 -4.90 -18.15 4.39
C GLU A 136 -6.44 -18.21 4.54
N SER A 137 -6.98 -17.42 5.46
CA SER A 137 -8.40 -17.45 5.84
C SER A 137 -9.28 -16.60 4.93
N ALA A 138 -8.83 -15.43 4.49
CA ALA A 138 -9.58 -14.52 3.63
C ALA A 138 -9.49 -14.95 2.15
N ARG A 139 -10.42 -15.78 1.70
CA ARG A 139 -10.37 -16.47 0.39
C ARG A 139 -10.35 -15.54 -0.82
N SER A 140 -10.99 -14.39 -0.73
CA SER A 140 -11.07 -13.39 -1.82
C SER A 140 -10.12 -12.21 -1.62
N LEU A 141 -9.20 -12.28 -0.64
CA LEU A 141 -8.27 -11.20 -0.32
C LEU A 141 -7.42 -10.81 -1.53
N ARG A 142 -7.41 -9.52 -1.84
CA ARG A 142 -6.59 -8.91 -2.90
C ARG A 142 -5.58 -7.93 -2.36
N THR A 143 -5.91 -7.28 -1.24
CA THR A 143 -5.06 -6.25 -0.63
C THR A 143 -4.88 -6.51 0.85
N ILE A 144 -3.62 -6.54 1.29
CA ILE A 144 -3.27 -6.59 2.71
C ILE A 144 -2.25 -5.49 3.04
N ASP A 145 -2.54 -4.71 4.07
CA ASP A 145 -1.66 -3.65 4.57
C ASP A 145 -1.14 -4.00 5.97
N LEU A 146 0.16 -4.30 6.03
CA LEU A 146 0.94 -4.62 7.22
C LEU A 146 2.03 -3.57 7.46
N VAL A 147 1.83 -2.33 7.01
CA VAL A 147 2.77 -1.22 7.22
C VAL A 147 2.97 -0.96 8.70
N GLN A 148 4.24 -0.92 9.15
CA GLN A 148 4.58 -0.68 10.56
C GLN A 148 3.87 -1.66 11.52
N ALA A 149 3.82 -2.92 11.14
CA ALA A 149 3.20 -3.98 11.95
C ALA A 149 4.19 -4.68 12.90
N GLY A 150 5.45 -4.20 12.97
CA GLY A 150 6.50 -4.77 13.82
C GLY A 150 7.08 -6.09 13.30
N LEU A 151 6.93 -6.37 12.00
CA LEU A 151 7.43 -7.60 11.39
C LEU A 151 8.93 -7.49 11.13
N ASP A 152 9.68 -8.50 11.51
CA ASP A 152 11.08 -8.71 11.13
C ASP A 152 11.21 -9.50 9.80
N ALA A 153 12.43 -9.85 9.42
CA ALA A 153 12.70 -10.59 8.20
C ALA A 153 12.02 -11.96 8.16
N ASP A 154 12.07 -12.70 9.26
CA ASP A 154 11.50 -14.05 9.37
C ASP A 154 9.96 -13.99 9.34
N ALA A 155 9.36 -13.03 10.02
CA ALA A 155 7.93 -12.77 9.99
C ALA A 155 7.45 -12.45 8.57
N VAL A 156 8.21 -11.61 7.82
CA VAL A 156 7.92 -11.33 6.40
C VAL A 156 8.09 -12.60 5.56
N GLY A 157 9.05 -13.46 5.87
CA GLY A 157 9.20 -14.76 5.21
C GLY A 157 7.95 -15.63 5.29
N ARG A 158 7.29 -15.67 6.46
CA ARG A 158 6.01 -16.40 6.65
C ARG A 158 4.87 -15.78 5.85
N VAL A 159 4.75 -14.47 5.87
CA VAL A 159 3.77 -13.72 5.04
C VAL A 159 3.97 -14.03 3.56
N VAL A 160 5.20 -13.96 3.07
CA VAL A 160 5.55 -14.26 1.67
C VAL A 160 5.18 -15.70 1.31
N THR A 161 5.49 -16.67 2.19
CA THR A 161 5.13 -18.07 1.99
C THR A 161 3.62 -18.24 1.83
N ALA A 162 2.81 -17.59 2.67
CA ALA A 162 1.35 -17.62 2.57
C ALA A 162 0.84 -16.99 1.27
N VAL A 163 1.45 -15.87 0.81
CA VAL A 163 1.07 -15.23 -0.47
C VAL A 163 1.39 -16.15 -1.66
N ILE A 164 2.55 -16.80 -1.67
CA ILE A 164 2.95 -17.75 -2.72
C ILE A 164 2.02 -18.97 -2.71
N ALA A 165 1.68 -19.51 -1.54
CA ALA A 165 0.75 -20.61 -1.40
C ALA A 165 -0.66 -20.24 -1.90
N ALA A 166 -1.12 -19.01 -1.59
CA ALA A 166 -2.38 -18.49 -2.11
C ALA A 166 -2.40 -18.46 -3.64
N GLN A 167 -1.32 -17.96 -4.26
CA GLN A 167 -1.19 -17.92 -5.71
C GLN A 167 -1.17 -19.32 -6.32
N THR A 168 -0.45 -20.26 -5.72
CA THR A 168 -0.41 -21.67 -6.17
C THR A 168 -1.80 -22.31 -6.10
N ALA A 169 -2.62 -21.92 -5.13
CA ALA A 169 -4.01 -22.33 -4.99
C ALA A 169 -5.01 -21.56 -5.91
N GLY A 170 -4.50 -20.76 -6.86
CA GLY A 170 -5.32 -19.98 -7.80
C GLY A 170 -5.91 -18.69 -7.23
N ARG A 171 -5.57 -18.31 -5.98
CA ARG A 171 -5.98 -17.06 -5.36
C ARG A 171 -4.96 -15.96 -5.70
N ARG A 172 -5.39 -14.70 -5.73
CA ARG A 172 -4.54 -13.60 -6.18
C ARG A 172 -4.51 -12.48 -5.14
N ILE A 173 -3.39 -12.39 -4.43
CA ILE A 173 -3.06 -11.17 -3.67
C ILE A 173 -2.48 -10.17 -4.67
N GLU A 174 -3.19 -9.09 -4.90
CA GLU A 174 -2.76 -8.08 -5.86
C GLU A 174 -1.76 -7.11 -5.24
N ARG A 175 -2.02 -6.68 -4.00
CA ARG A 175 -1.26 -5.63 -3.31
C ARG A 175 -0.79 -6.08 -1.94
N LEU A 176 0.52 -5.96 -1.73
CA LEU A 176 1.17 -6.25 -0.45
C LEU A 176 1.91 -5.00 0.04
N TYR A 177 1.49 -4.48 1.20
CA TYR A 177 2.11 -3.33 1.86
C TYR A 177 2.87 -3.79 3.10
N LEU A 178 4.20 -3.59 3.10
CA LEU A 178 5.13 -4.00 4.17
C LEU A 178 6.01 -2.84 4.68
N GLY A 179 5.74 -1.61 4.24
CA GLY A 179 6.58 -0.46 4.57
C GLY A 179 6.72 -0.20 6.06
N GLY A 180 7.87 0.34 6.47
CA GLY A 180 8.15 0.68 7.87
C GLY A 180 8.38 -0.50 8.80
N ASN A 181 8.51 -1.71 8.28
CA ASN A 181 9.00 -2.88 8.99
C ASN A 181 10.51 -3.02 8.73
N PRO A 182 11.37 -3.12 9.76
CA PRO A 182 12.83 -3.11 9.58
C PRO A 182 13.36 -4.49 9.17
N ILE A 183 13.02 -4.92 7.96
CA ILE A 183 13.31 -6.29 7.48
C ILE A 183 14.74 -6.45 6.92
N GLY A 184 15.38 -5.35 6.54
CA GLY A 184 16.76 -5.35 6.06
C GLY A 184 17.03 -6.20 4.80
N PRO A 185 18.30 -6.45 4.48
CA PRO A 185 18.67 -7.31 3.34
C PRO A 185 18.19 -8.76 3.47
N ALA A 186 18.10 -9.29 4.71
CA ALA A 186 17.58 -10.64 4.94
C ALA A 186 16.11 -10.77 4.48
N GLY A 187 15.26 -9.78 4.78
CA GLY A 187 13.89 -9.73 4.29
C GLY A 187 13.80 -9.61 2.76
N ALA A 188 14.77 -8.96 2.11
CA ALA A 188 14.80 -8.85 0.66
C ALA A 188 14.92 -10.22 -0.05
N VAL A 189 15.52 -11.22 0.59
CA VAL A 189 15.59 -12.59 0.05
C VAL A 189 14.17 -13.18 -0.09
N HIS A 190 13.32 -12.98 0.91
CA HIS A 190 11.92 -13.44 0.85
C HIS A 190 11.12 -12.66 -0.20
N LEU A 191 11.35 -11.33 -0.29
CA LEU A 191 10.70 -10.52 -1.34
C LEU A 191 11.15 -10.93 -2.75
N ALA A 192 12.41 -11.33 -2.92
CA ALA A 192 12.90 -11.87 -4.18
C ALA A 192 12.19 -13.18 -4.55
N ALA A 193 11.96 -14.08 -3.58
CA ALA A 193 11.17 -15.29 -3.79
C ALA A 193 9.73 -14.99 -4.20
N LEU A 194 9.08 -13.98 -3.56
CA LEU A 194 7.76 -13.49 -3.93
C LEU A 194 7.68 -13.05 -5.39
N LEU A 195 8.66 -12.25 -5.83
CA LEU A 195 8.76 -11.74 -7.19
C LEU A 195 9.08 -12.83 -8.21
N ALA A 196 9.97 -13.75 -7.84
CA ALA A 196 10.29 -14.93 -8.67
C ALA A 196 9.07 -15.85 -8.86
N ALA A 197 8.17 -15.94 -7.88
CA ALA A 197 6.90 -16.66 -7.97
C ALA A 197 5.83 -15.88 -8.75
N ASP A 198 6.05 -14.63 -9.15
CA ASP A 198 5.07 -13.74 -9.81
C ASP A 198 3.76 -13.60 -9.01
N ALA A 199 3.86 -13.53 -7.69
CA ALA A 199 2.73 -13.71 -6.78
C ALA A 199 1.93 -12.44 -6.49
N VAL A 200 2.45 -11.24 -6.81
CA VAL A 200 1.79 -9.95 -6.58
C VAL A 200 1.86 -9.03 -7.80
N SER A 201 0.91 -8.12 -7.91
CA SER A 201 0.92 -7.08 -8.95
C SER A 201 1.53 -5.77 -8.45
N GLU A 202 1.42 -5.49 -7.15
CA GLU A 202 1.96 -4.28 -6.53
C GLU A 202 2.64 -4.63 -5.20
N LEU A 203 3.88 -4.15 -5.03
CA LEU A 203 4.69 -4.38 -3.83
C LEU A 203 5.16 -3.04 -3.25
N TYR A 204 4.86 -2.79 -1.97
CA TYR A 204 5.21 -1.56 -1.27
C TYR A 204 6.04 -1.88 -0.02
N VAL A 205 7.34 -1.60 -0.10
CA VAL A 205 8.34 -1.91 0.95
C VAL A 205 9.20 -0.67 1.24
N SER A 206 8.53 0.45 1.47
CA SER A 206 9.22 1.70 1.81
C SER A 206 9.70 1.71 3.25
N ALA A 207 10.82 2.37 3.52
CA ALA A 207 11.38 2.52 4.87
C ALA A 207 11.62 1.18 5.60
N ALA A 208 12.14 0.18 4.90
CA ALA A 208 12.34 -1.19 5.38
C ALA A 208 13.84 -1.55 5.57
N GLN A 209 14.74 -0.57 5.43
CA GLN A 209 16.19 -0.69 5.66
C GLN A 209 16.89 -1.71 4.73
N LEU A 210 16.44 -1.81 3.49
CA LEU A 210 16.95 -2.81 2.53
C LEU A 210 18.41 -2.58 2.12
N GLY A 211 18.84 -1.31 2.01
CA GLY A 211 20.17 -0.95 1.52
C GLY A 211 20.45 -1.42 0.10
N ASP A 212 21.71 -1.34 -0.30
CA ASP A 212 22.16 -1.74 -1.65
C ASP A 212 22.05 -3.25 -1.86
N GLU A 213 22.38 -4.04 -0.87
CA GLU A 213 22.31 -5.50 -0.92
C GLU A 213 20.87 -5.97 -1.18
N GLY A 214 19.91 -5.46 -0.39
CA GLY A 214 18.50 -5.79 -0.58
C GLY A 214 17.96 -5.30 -1.92
N ALA A 215 18.35 -4.11 -2.37
CA ALA A 215 17.96 -3.59 -3.67
C ALA A 215 18.48 -4.44 -4.83
N ASN A 216 19.73 -4.89 -4.76
CA ASN A 216 20.34 -5.78 -5.77
C ASN A 216 19.66 -7.16 -5.78
N THR A 217 19.36 -7.72 -4.60
CA THR A 217 18.63 -8.99 -4.46
C THR A 217 17.25 -8.88 -5.13
N ILE A 218 16.49 -7.81 -4.87
CA ILE A 218 15.20 -7.55 -5.50
C ILE A 218 15.35 -7.36 -7.02
N ALA A 219 16.31 -6.54 -7.47
CA ALA A 219 16.56 -6.29 -8.89
C ALA A 219 16.83 -7.56 -9.68
N SER A 220 17.56 -8.52 -9.10
CA SER A 220 17.86 -9.81 -9.71
C SER A 220 16.64 -10.72 -9.87
N ALA A 221 15.63 -10.54 -9.03
CA ALA A 221 14.41 -11.36 -9.03
C ALA A 221 13.28 -10.75 -9.86
N VAL A 222 13.32 -9.44 -10.13
CA VAL A 222 12.31 -8.76 -10.95
C VAL A 222 12.39 -9.24 -12.39
N LYS A 223 11.32 -9.87 -12.88
CA LYS A 223 11.23 -10.41 -14.23
C LYS A 223 9.92 -10.03 -14.89
N ALA A 224 9.82 -10.22 -16.19
CA ALA A 224 8.58 -10.00 -16.92
C ALA A 224 7.45 -10.87 -16.34
N GLY A 225 6.34 -10.24 -15.95
CA GLY A 225 5.25 -10.90 -15.26
C GLY A 225 4.13 -9.95 -14.89
N ARG A 226 3.53 -10.19 -13.73
CA ARG A 226 2.37 -9.45 -13.22
C ARG A 226 2.73 -8.17 -12.48
N LEU A 227 3.98 -8.01 -12.02
CA LEU A 227 4.39 -6.85 -11.25
C LEU A 227 4.21 -5.56 -12.08
N ARG A 228 3.30 -4.69 -11.64
CA ARG A 228 3.03 -3.39 -12.26
C ARG A 228 3.59 -2.24 -11.45
N ARG A 229 3.69 -2.40 -10.14
CA ARG A 229 4.16 -1.33 -9.27
C ARG A 229 5.10 -1.87 -8.19
N ILE A 230 6.22 -1.15 -8.00
CA ILE A 230 7.15 -1.40 -6.90
C ILE A 230 7.50 -0.06 -6.23
N SER A 231 7.40 0.00 -4.90
CA SER A 231 7.84 1.14 -4.10
C SER A 231 8.86 0.69 -3.06
N LEU A 232 10.08 1.19 -3.21
CA LEU A 232 11.21 0.98 -2.30
C LEU A 232 11.74 2.34 -1.79
N ALA A 233 10.85 3.29 -1.57
CA ALA A 233 11.18 4.63 -1.09
C ALA A 233 11.85 4.59 0.28
N SER A 234 12.83 5.47 0.52
CA SER A 234 13.54 5.62 1.81
C SER A 234 14.10 4.31 2.38
N ASN A 235 14.83 3.55 1.60
CA ASN A 235 15.47 2.29 2.01
C ASN A 235 16.99 2.38 2.16
N GLY A 236 17.60 3.58 2.01
CA GLY A 236 19.04 3.75 2.09
C GLY A 236 19.79 3.16 0.88
N ILE A 237 19.13 3.10 -0.27
CA ILE A 237 19.68 2.55 -1.51
C ILE A 237 20.59 3.59 -2.15
N GLY A 238 21.82 3.20 -2.44
CA GLY A 238 22.82 4.04 -3.11
C GLY A 238 22.63 4.13 -4.62
N PRO A 239 23.40 5.01 -5.29
CA PRO A 239 23.17 5.38 -6.68
C PRO A 239 23.22 4.19 -7.67
N GLN A 240 24.22 3.33 -7.52
CA GLN A 240 24.43 2.21 -8.44
C GLN A 240 23.32 1.16 -8.33
N ALA A 241 22.96 0.78 -7.09
CA ALA A 241 21.88 -0.20 -6.84
C ALA A 241 20.52 0.36 -7.28
N ALA A 242 20.27 1.65 -7.02
CA ALA A 242 19.05 2.32 -7.50
C ALA A 242 18.93 2.32 -9.02
N ALA A 243 20.01 2.63 -9.74
CA ALA A 243 20.01 2.59 -11.20
C ALA A 243 19.76 1.17 -11.74
N GLY A 244 20.43 0.16 -11.17
CA GLY A 244 20.22 -1.25 -11.54
C GLY A 244 18.77 -1.68 -11.34
N LEU A 245 18.17 -1.31 -10.22
CA LEU A 245 16.77 -1.62 -9.90
C LEU A 245 15.79 -0.98 -10.89
N VAL A 246 15.98 0.31 -11.23
CA VAL A 246 15.11 1.01 -12.22
C VAL A 246 15.18 0.33 -13.59
N ILE A 247 16.38 -0.06 -14.03
CA ILE A 247 16.56 -0.75 -15.31
C ILE A 247 15.92 -2.14 -15.29
N ALA A 248 16.11 -2.91 -14.20
CA ALA A 248 15.46 -4.20 -14.03
C ALA A 248 13.93 -4.07 -14.05
N ALA A 249 13.37 -3.09 -13.33
CA ALA A 249 11.95 -2.81 -13.31
C ALA A 249 11.41 -2.44 -14.72
N ALA A 250 12.12 -1.56 -15.45
CA ALA A 250 11.72 -1.17 -16.80
C ALA A 250 11.70 -2.37 -17.77
N ARG A 251 12.75 -3.21 -17.74
CA ARG A 251 12.85 -4.44 -18.56
C ARG A 251 11.78 -5.45 -18.23
N ALA A 252 11.39 -5.54 -16.97
CA ALA A 252 10.35 -6.45 -16.50
C ALA A 252 8.91 -5.98 -16.85
N GLY A 253 8.74 -4.77 -17.36
CA GLY A 253 7.44 -4.21 -17.71
C GLY A 253 6.69 -3.60 -16.52
N VAL A 254 7.40 -3.22 -15.45
CA VAL A 254 6.85 -2.44 -14.34
C VAL A 254 6.41 -1.07 -14.85
N GLU A 255 5.24 -0.63 -14.41
CA GLU A 255 4.65 0.64 -14.85
C GLU A 255 4.96 1.81 -13.89
N VAL A 256 5.15 1.50 -12.61
CA VAL A 256 5.46 2.50 -11.58
C VAL A 256 6.61 1.99 -10.71
N CYS A 257 7.73 2.73 -10.70
CA CYS A 257 8.85 2.50 -9.79
C CYS A 257 9.03 3.72 -8.89
N ASP A 258 8.97 3.52 -7.58
CA ASP A 258 9.11 4.59 -6.60
C ASP A 258 10.32 4.35 -5.71
N LEU A 259 11.32 5.22 -5.85
CA LEU A 259 12.53 5.30 -5.03
C LEU A 259 12.58 6.60 -4.21
N GLY A 260 11.50 7.36 -4.18
CA GLY A 260 11.44 8.65 -3.52
C GLY A 260 11.57 8.58 -2.01
N ARG A 261 11.13 9.63 -1.35
CA ARG A 261 11.16 9.74 0.11
C ARG A 261 9.76 9.64 0.71
N VAL A 262 9.58 8.79 1.73
CA VAL A 262 8.37 8.79 2.55
C VAL A 262 8.42 9.91 3.60
N LYS A 263 7.29 10.57 3.87
CA LYS A 263 7.23 11.67 4.84
C LYS A 263 7.68 11.26 6.24
N ALA A 264 7.38 10.03 6.65
CA ALA A 264 7.70 9.50 7.97
C ALA A 264 9.13 8.90 8.07
N ALA A 265 9.97 8.96 7.02
CA ALA A 265 11.27 8.29 6.98
C ALA A 265 12.13 8.60 8.23
N LYS A 266 12.24 9.88 8.59
CA LYS A 266 13.02 10.29 9.78
C LYS A 266 12.49 9.69 11.09
N ALA A 267 11.17 9.66 11.27
CA ALA A 267 10.54 9.10 12.47
C ALA A 267 10.69 7.56 12.54
N LEU A 268 10.88 6.92 11.39
CA LEU A 268 11.10 5.48 11.27
C LEU A 268 12.59 5.09 11.30
N GLY A 269 13.50 6.05 11.49
CA GLY A 269 14.93 5.79 11.40
C GLY A 269 15.41 5.36 10.01
N ALA A 270 14.58 5.56 8.99
CA ALA A 270 14.86 5.14 7.63
C ALA A 270 15.74 6.18 6.91
N LYS A 271 16.70 5.70 6.12
CA LYS A 271 17.59 6.53 5.30
C LYS A 271 16.98 6.78 3.93
N ASP A 272 17.16 7.98 3.41
CA ASP A 272 16.76 8.30 2.04
C ASP A 272 17.59 7.47 1.03
N ASN A 273 16.99 7.13 -0.10
CA ASN A 273 17.72 6.64 -1.25
C ASN A 273 18.52 7.79 -1.87
N LEU A 274 19.69 7.49 -2.39
CA LEU A 274 20.57 8.47 -2.99
C LEU A 274 20.78 8.19 -4.47
N LEU A 275 20.80 9.25 -5.26
CA LEU A 275 21.09 9.21 -6.68
C LEU A 275 22.06 10.32 -7.05
N ASP A 276 22.95 10.04 -8.00
CA ASP A 276 23.96 10.97 -8.51
C ASP A 276 23.92 11.07 -10.04
N GLY A 277 24.83 11.86 -10.61
CA GLY A 277 24.91 12.03 -12.05
C GLY A 277 25.25 10.74 -12.81
N ALA A 278 26.03 9.82 -12.22
CA ALA A 278 26.36 8.53 -12.86
C ALA A 278 25.13 7.63 -12.93
N ALA A 279 24.37 7.53 -11.83
CA ALA A 279 23.10 6.81 -11.79
C ALA A 279 22.10 7.39 -12.81
N MET A 280 22.01 8.72 -12.91
CA MET A 280 21.11 9.35 -13.87
C MET A 280 21.48 9.06 -15.32
N ARG A 281 22.76 9.07 -15.67
CA ARG A 281 23.22 8.66 -17.01
C ARG A 281 22.85 7.22 -17.32
N THR A 282 23.08 6.33 -16.35
CA THR A 282 22.76 4.91 -16.47
C THR A 282 21.27 4.66 -16.66
N ILE A 283 20.41 5.32 -15.85
CA ILE A 283 18.95 5.24 -15.97
C ILE A 283 18.49 5.79 -17.32
N ALA A 284 18.94 6.99 -17.68
CA ALA A 284 18.58 7.65 -18.92
C ALA A 284 18.95 6.81 -20.15
N GLY A 285 20.19 6.29 -20.20
CA GLY A 285 20.64 5.40 -21.27
C GLY A 285 19.86 4.09 -21.31
N GLY A 286 19.58 3.48 -20.15
CA GLY A 286 18.82 2.24 -20.07
C GLY A 286 17.36 2.38 -20.54
N LEU A 287 16.69 3.50 -20.22
CA LEU A 287 15.33 3.80 -20.69
C LEU A 287 15.29 4.19 -22.18
N ALA A 288 16.35 4.80 -22.69
CA ALA A 288 16.44 5.14 -24.13
C ALA A 288 16.76 3.91 -25.00
N ALA A 289 17.47 2.90 -24.46
CA ALA A 289 17.99 1.78 -25.23
C ALA A 289 16.92 0.83 -25.80
N GLN A 290 15.74 0.74 -25.17
CA GLN A 290 14.68 -0.17 -25.61
C GLN A 290 13.29 0.30 -25.13
N PRO A 291 12.22 -0.09 -25.85
CA PRO A 291 10.86 0.15 -25.38
C PRO A 291 10.61 -0.52 -24.02
N HIS A 292 9.84 0.16 -23.14
CA HIS A 292 9.49 -0.32 -21.82
C HIS A 292 8.06 0.10 -21.45
N ARG A 293 7.57 -0.34 -20.28
CA ARG A 293 6.24 0.03 -19.75
C ARG A 293 6.29 1.03 -18.60
N LEU A 294 7.48 1.49 -18.21
CA LEU A 294 7.65 2.38 -17.05
C LEU A 294 7.02 3.76 -17.34
N ARG A 295 5.83 3.97 -16.81
CA ARG A 295 5.06 5.22 -16.97
C ARG A 295 5.44 6.27 -15.93
N HIS A 296 5.74 5.84 -14.70
CA HIS A 296 6.11 6.76 -13.62
C HIS A 296 7.39 6.28 -12.94
N LEU A 297 8.34 7.18 -12.82
CA LEU A 297 9.54 7.03 -12.01
C LEU A 297 9.57 8.12 -10.95
N VAL A 298 9.40 7.71 -9.67
CA VAL A 298 9.36 8.64 -8.54
C VAL A 298 10.74 8.73 -7.90
N LEU A 299 11.34 9.92 -7.95
CA LEU A 299 12.70 10.22 -7.47
C LEU A 299 12.70 11.44 -6.53
N THR A 300 11.61 11.63 -5.79
CA THR A 300 11.47 12.78 -4.90
C THR A 300 12.44 12.70 -3.73
N ASN A 301 13.22 13.77 -3.50
CA ASN A 301 14.16 13.90 -2.37
C ASN A 301 15.23 12.78 -2.29
N THR A 302 15.80 12.40 -3.43
CA THR A 302 16.87 11.41 -3.56
C THR A 302 18.25 12.02 -3.74
N GLY A 303 18.45 13.26 -3.32
CA GLY A 303 19.74 13.95 -3.45
C GLY A 303 20.02 14.54 -4.84
N LEU A 304 19.08 14.43 -5.78
CA LEU A 304 19.27 14.94 -7.15
C LEU A 304 19.30 16.47 -7.19
N ALA A 305 20.23 17.01 -7.98
CA ALA A 305 20.34 18.41 -8.36
C ALA A 305 19.95 18.59 -9.85
N SER A 306 19.81 19.87 -10.27
CA SER A 306 19.39 20.21 -11.63
C SER A 306 20.35 19.67 -12.68
N GLU A 307 21.65 19.68 -12.43
CA GLU A 307 22.67 19.14 -13.34
C GLU A 307 22.46 17.65 -13.63
N HIS A 308 22.07 16.86 -12.61
CA HIS A 308 21.77 15.45 -12.79
C HIS A 308 20.50 15.20 -13.63
N ALA A 309 19.51 16.07 -13.50
CA ALA A 309 18.23 15.96 -14.22
C ALA A 309 18.36 16.26 -15.72
N HIS A 310 19.43 16.91 -16.17
CA HIS A 310 19.71 17.09 -17.62
C HIS A 310 19.91 15.73 -18.32
N TRP A 311 20.57 14.77 -17.65
CA TRP A 311 20.73 13.43 -18.23
C TRP A 311 19.38 12.72 -18.47
N LEU A 312 18.45 12.86 -17.51
CA LEU A 312 17.07 12.33 -17.72
C LEU A 312 16.38 13.01 -18.91
N LEU A 313 16.55 14.31 -19.07
CA LEU A 313 15.94 15.06 -20.19
C LEU A 313 16.50 14.60 -21.53
N ASP A 314 17.80 14.38 -21.62
CA ASP A 314 18.44 13.92 -22.85
C ASP A 314 18.05 12.49 -23.20
N GLY A 315 18.01 11.60 -22.20
CA GLY A 315 17.51 10.22 -22.39
C GLY A 315 16.02 10.18 -22.75
N ALA A 316 15.19 10.99 -22.11
CA ALA A 316 13.75 11.04 -22.39
C ALA A 316 13.41 11.52 -23.81
N ARG A 317 14.27 12.33 -24.42
CA ARG A 317 14.14 12.76 -25.83
C ARG A 317 14.46 11.63 -26.81
N GLN A 318 15.31 10.69 -26.41
CA GLN A 318 15.75 9.58 -27.25
C GLN A 318 14.90 8.33 -27.03
N ALA A 319 14.20 8.24 -25.89
CA ALA A 319 13.39 7.08 -25.52
C ALA A 319 12.15 6.94 -26.43
N ALA A 320 11.92 5.73 -26.92
CA ALA A 320 10.74 5.39 -27.70
C ALA A 320 9.46 5.36 -26.83
N THR A 321 9.62 5.16 -25.52
CA THR A 321 8.50 5.10 -24.56
C THR A 321 8.61 6.27 -23.59
N PRO A 322 7.59 7.13 -23.45
CA PRO A 322 7.60 8.23 -22.52
C PRO A 322 7.51 7.75 -21.08
N THR A 323 8.24 8.42 -20.18
CA THR A 323 8.18 8.22 -18.73
C THR A 323 7.91 9.55 -18.03
N ARG A 324 6.98 9.60 -17.12
CA ARG A 324 6.74 10.73 -16.23
C ARG A 324 7.70 10.63 -15.03
N PHE A 325 8.54 11.66 -14.86
CA PHE A 325 9.48 11.73 -13.75
C PHE A 325 8.92 12.63 -12.63
N LEU A 326 8.68 12.07 -11.45
CA LEU A 326 8.29 12.83 -10.26
C LEU A 326 9.54 13.22 -9.49
N LEU A 327 10.01 14.44 -9.71
CA LEU A 327 11.24 14.98 -9.13
C LEU A 327 10.94 15.89 -7.94
N GLY A 328 11.81 15.83 -6.91
CA GLY A 328 11.67 16.60 -5.67
C GLY A 328 12.08 18.06 -5.80
N LYS A 329 12.26 18.71 -4.65
CA LYS A 329 12.85 20.05 -4.54
C LYS A 329 14.32 20.01 -4.99
N GLY A 330 14.89 21.14 -5.36
CA GLY A 330 16.29 21.22 -5.83
C GLY A 330 16.47 21.07 -7.34
N ILE A 331 15.44 20.64 -8.08
CA ILE A 331 15.47 20.59 -9.54
C ILE A 331 14.78 21.82 -10.13
N ALA A 332 15.45 22.48 -11.08
CA ALA A 332 14.95 23.68 -11.74
C ALA A 332 13.58 23.42 -12.41
N THR A 333 12.65 24.37 -12.25
CA THR A 333 11.30 24.28 -12.79
C THR A 333 11.30 24.18 -14.31
N SER A 334 12.26 24.80 -15.01
CA SER A 334 12.41 24.71 -16.47
C SER A 334 12.70 23.29 -16.93
N ILE A 335 13.54 22.53 -16.20
CA ILE A 335 13.84 21.13 -16.52
C ILE A 335 12.59 20.26 -16.31
N LYS A 336 11.91 20.43 -15.17
CA LYS A 336 10.67 19.72 -14.86
C LYS A 336 9.61 19.93 -15.94
N ARG A 337 9.38 21.20 -16.36
CA ARG A 337 8.42 21.51 -17.45
C ARG A 337 8.78 20.83 -18.76
N ARG A 338 10.08 20.76 -19.12
CA ARG A 338 10.52 20.08 -20.35
C ARG A 338 10.30 18.57 -20.28
N LEU A 339 10.58 17.93 -19.15
CA LEU A 339 10.29 16.51 -18.91
C LEU A 339 8.78 16.24 -18.90
N ASP A 340 7.99 17.13 -18.28
CA ASP A 340 6.53 17.04 -18.26
C ASP A 340 5.94 17.14 -19.67
N ALA A 341 6.50 17.98 -20.54
CA ALA A 341 6.07 18.09 -21.94
C ALA A 341 6.31 16.80 -22.73
N LEU A 342 7.44 16.10 -22.50
CA LEU A 342 7.76 14.82 -23.16
C LEU A 342 6.87 13.66 -22.68
N SER A 343 6.14 13.83 -21.60
CA SER A 343 5.24 12.82 -21.01
C SER A 343 3.83 13.36 -20.78
N ALA A 344 3.37 14.29 -21.62
CA ALA A 344 2.09 15.00 -21.44
C ALA A 344 0.87 14.08 -21.40
N GLU A 345 0.91 12.97 -22.15
CA GLU A 345 -0.16 11.96 -22.19
C GLU A 345 -0.23 11.06 -20.93
N ILE A 346 0.78 11.10 -20.07
CA ILE A 346 0.81 10.32 -18.84
C ILE A 346 0.24 11.17 -17.71
N PRO A 347 -0.73 10.68 -16.93
CA PRO A 347 -1.26 11.39 -15.76
C PRO A 347 -0.14 11.88 -14.83
N ARG A 348 -0.34 13.05 -14.20
CA ARG A 348 0.67 13.66 -13.33
C ARG A 348 1.10 12.75 -12.18
N HIS A 349 0.16 12.01 -11.64
CA HIS A 349 0.40 11.03 -10.57
C HIS A 349 -0.05 9.64 -11.02
N PRO A 350 0.59 8.58 -10.52
CA PRO A 350 0.11 7.22 -10.74
C PRO A 350 -1.35 7.09 -10.32
N PRO A 351 -2.19 6.39 -11.09
CA PRO A 351 -3.59 6.18 -10.73
C PRO A 351 -3.68 5.38 -9.42
N VAL A 352 -4.67 5.73 -8.60
CA VAL A 352 -4.99 5.02 -7.36
C VAL A 352 -6.20 4.14 -7.64
N PRO A 353 -6.13 2.82 -7.41
CA PRO A 353 -7.29 1.93 -7.54
C PRO A 353 -8.45 2.37 -6.63
N ALA A 354 -9.69 2.16 -7.08
CA ALA A 354 -10.89 2.64 -6.38
C ALA A 354 -11.00 2.08 -4.95
N ASP A 355 -10.69 0.79 -4.76
CA ASP A 355 -10.67 0.12 -3.46
C ASP A 355 -9.60 0.68 -2.50
N VAL A 356 -8.45 1.11 -3.04
CA VAL A 356 -7.40 1.81 -2.27
C VAL A 356 -7.80 3.25 -1.97
N ALA A 357 -8.48 3.93 -2.89
CA ALA A 357 -9.01 5.27 -2.66
C ALA A 357 -10.11 5.26 -1.58
N ALA A 358 -10.90 4.20 -1.51
CA ALA A 358 -11.98 4.03 -0.55
C ALA A 358 -11.52 3.94 0.92
N VAL A 359 -10.26 3.61 1.19
CA VAL A 359 -9.72 3.60 2.57
C VAL A 359 -9.12 4.94 3.01
N ARG A 360 -9.24 5.97 2.19
CA ARG A 360 -8.82 7.31 2.57
C ARG A 360 -9.88 7.94 3.46
N SER A 361 -9.51 8.21 4.71
CA SER A 361 -10.41 8.88 5.66
C SER A 361 -10.76 10.31 5.21
N VAL A 362 -12.02 10.62 5.29
CA VAL A 362 -12.62 11.95 4.98
C VAL A 362 -13.37 12.53 6.17
N HIS A 363 -13.59 11.75 7.23
CA HIS A 363 -14.25 12.23 8.45
C HIS A 363 -13.50 13.41 9.04
N ARG A 364 -14.23 14.43 9.48
CA ARG A 364 -13.70 15.72 9.97
C ARG A 364 -12.87 16.51 8.94
N GLN A 365 -12.90 16.14 7.67
CA GLN A 365 -12.34 16.97 6.60
C GLN A 365 -13.47 17.79 5.97
N PRO A 366 -13.21 19.07 5.60
CA PRO A 366 -14.21 19.83 4.86
C PRO A 366 -14.52 19.10 3.54
N PRO A 367 -15.77 19.18 3.02
CA PRO A 367 -16.07 18.69 1.70
C PRO A 367 -15.12 19.33 0.67
N PRO A 368 -14.76 18.63 -0.42
CA PRO A 368 -13.99 19.24 -1.49
C PRO A 368 -14.78 20.44 -2.06
N ALA A 369 -14.05 21.55 -2.27
CA ALA A 369 -14.60 22.79 -2.86
C ALA A 369 -15.06 22.56 -4.30
#